data_85bb64e102a10b4990a5f47036b161ec
#
_entry.id   85bb64e102a10b4990a5f47036b161ec
#
_cell.length_a   1.000
_cell.length_b   1.000
_cell.length_c   1.000
_cell.angle_alpha   90.00
_cell.angle_beta   90.00
_cell.angle_gamma   90.00
#
_symmetry.space_group_name_H-M   'P 1'
#
loop_
_entity.id
_entity.type
_entity.pdbx_description
1 polymer ?
#
loop_
_entity_poly.entity_id
_entity_poly.type
_entity_poly.pdbx_seq_one_letter_code
_entity_poly.pdbx_strand_id
1 'polypeptide(L)'
;TTSQFVFAMGLNNLVTDGAVANSDYRYWGSHFYEWGMTYNTRIAKNNNLLHFKYGFSVMYNNLRPTENRWFVDNGTTTDLEVNPLHMGESRLRNVNLVLPMHLEFDFSGKTIKDDKTYYNTHKSFRLGIGGFAGLNFKTKQVIEYDIDGYESRNVTKGSFNANDFIYGLSTY
;
A
#
# COMPACT_ATOMS: atom_id res chain seq x y z
N THR A 1 2.33 7.18 -24.92
CA THR A 1 2.11 6.36 -23.69
C THR A 1 3.37 5.55 -23.42
N THR A 2 3.85 5.59 -22.20
CA THR A 2 5.02 4.83 -21.76
C THR A 2 4.57 3.91 -20.63
N SER A 3 4.95 2.65 -20.70
CA SER A 3 4.71 1.68 -19.62
C SER A 3 5.89 1.69 -18.64
N GLN A 4 5.58 1.56 -17.35
CA GLN A 4 6.56 1.55 -16.29
C GLN A 4 6.20 0.46 -15.27
N PHE A 5 7.19 -0.29 -14.82
CA PHE A 5 7.06 -1.10 -13.64
C PHE A 5 7.19 -0.21 -12.40
N VAL A 6 6.29 -0.39 -11.46
CA VAL A 6 6.30 0.34 -10.18
C VAL A 6 6.49 -0.66 -9.05
N PHE A 7 7.38 -0.32 -8.15
CA PHE A 7 7.54 -0.97 -6.87
C PHE A 7 7.54 0.10 -5.79
N ALA A 8 6.67 -0.05 -4.80
CA ALA A 8 6.62 0.82 -3.64
C ALA A 8 6.66 -0.01 -2.36
N MET A 9 7.25 0.54 -1.33
CA MET A 9 7.27 -0.04 0.01
C MET A 9 7.25 1.06 1.06
N GLY A 10 6.65 0.78 2.19
CA GLY A 10 6.60 1.76 3.27
C GLY A 10 6.04 1.18 4.56
N LEU A 11 6.00 2.03 5.56
CA LEU A 11 5.37 1.72 6.84
C LEU A 11 3.86 1.85 6.71
N ASN A 12 3.15 0.97 7.39
CA ASN A 12 1.70 0.93 7.41
C ASN A 12 1.22 1.09 8.86
N ASN A 13 0.23 1.95 9.06
CA ASN A 13 -0.36 2.13 10.38
C ASN A 13 -1.82 2.54 10.23
N LEU A 14 -2.60 2.34 11.29
CA LEU A 14 -3.97 2.80 11.37
C LEU A 14 -4.06 3.98 12.33
N VAL A 15 -4.96 4.89 12.01
CA VAL A 15 -5.28 6.02 12.87
C VAL A 15 -6.36 5.56 13.86
N THR A 16 -6.07 5.69 15.14
CA THR A 16 -7.03 5.43 16.23
C THR A 16 -7.35 6.76 16.90
N ASP A 17 -8.63 7.06 17.07
CA ASP A 17 -9.12 8.32 17.65
C ASP A 17 -8.49 9.58 17.04
N GLY A 18 -8.30 9.57 15.72
CA GLY A 18 -7.78 10.70 14.98
C GLY A 18 -6.26 10.92 15.11
N ALA A 19 -5.53 10.07 15.80
CA ALA A 19 -4.10 10.18 15.97
C ALA A 19 -3.33 8.89 15.65
N VAL A 20 -2.24 9.02 14.91
CA VAL A 20 -1.32 7.89 14.63
C VAL A 20 -0.58 7.47 15.91
N ALA A 21 -0.32 8.40 16.81
CA ALA A 21 0.37 8.13 18.08
C ALA A 21 -0.39 7.17 19.02
N ASN A 22 -1.71 7.10 18.89
CA ASN A 22 -2.57 6.21 19.66
C ASN A 22 -2.79 4.85 18.97
N SER A 23 -2.01 4.57 17.95
CA SER A 23 -2.17 3.33 17.19
C SER A 23 -1.81 2.10 18.02
N ASP A 24 -2.68 1.12 17.97
CA ASP A 24 -2.47 -0.21 18.54
C ASP A 24 -1.50 -1.08 17.72
N TYR A 25 -0.86 -0.50 16.72
CA TYR A 25 0.02 -1.20 15.78
C TYR A 25 1.46 -0.74 15.88
N ARG A 26 2.38 -1.68 15.71
CA ARG A 26 3.81 -1.39 15.71
C ARG A 26 4.20 -0.67 14.43
N TYR A 27 4.93 0.44 14.54
CA TYR A 27 5.54 1.12 13.39
C TYR A 27 6.53 0.22 12.65
N TRP A 28 7.43 -0.41 13.40
CA TRP A 28 8.36 -1.38 12.85
C TRP A 28 7.71 -2.76 12.84
N GLY A 29 7.48 -3.29 11.65
CA GLY A 29 6.82 -4.58 11.45
C GLY A 29 5.44 -4.48 10.82
N SER A 30 4.82 -3.29 10.84
CA SER A 30 3.65 -2.99 10.03
C SER A 30 4.11 -2.26 8.77
N HIS A 31 3.93 -2.87 7.61
CA HIS A 31 4.44 -2.36 6.35
C HIS A 31 3.56 -2.76 5.17
N PHE A 32 3.70 -2.04 4.07
CA PHE A 32 3.08 -2.40 2.80
C PHE A 32 4.14 -2.58 1.72
N TYR A 33 3.79 -3.39 0.75
CA TYR A 33 4.49 -3.55 -0.51
C TYR A 33 3.48 -3.45 -1.63
N GLU A 34 3.84 -2.73 -2.67
CA GLU A 34 3.02 -2.60 -3.87
C GLU A 34 3.90 -2.80 -5.10
N TRP A 35 3.45 -3.60 -6.04
CA TRP A 35 4.10 -3.76 -7.34
C TRP A 35 3.05 -3.86 -8.43
N GLY A 36 3.38 -3.30 -9.57
CA GLY A 36 2.45 -3.27 -10.70
C GLY A 36 3.01 -2.63 -11.94
N MET A 37 2.11 -2.43 -12.88
CA MET A 37 2.39 -1.76 -14.14
C MET A 37 1.57 -0.49 -14.23
N THR A 38 2.21 0.60 -14.55
CA THR A 38 1.55 1.87 -14.82
C THR A 38 1.85 2.35 -16.23
N TYR A 39 0.88 3.05 -16.79
CA TYR A 39 0.95 3.69 -18.09
C TYR A 39 0.91 5.20 -17.88
N ASN A 40 1.86 5.88 -18.49
CA ASN A 40 1.96 7.32 -18.45
C ASN A 40 1.62 7.88 -19.83
N THR A 41 0.57 8.66 -19.91
CA THR A 41 0.08 9.26 -21.16
C THR A 41 0.10 10.77 -21.06
N ARG A 42 0.80 11.44 -21.99
CA ARG A 42 0.81 12.88 -22.07
C ARG A 42 -0.59 13.39 -22.44
N ILE A 43 -1.10 14.37 -21.71
CA ILE A 43 -2.41 14.97 -21.96
C ILE A 43 -2.33 16.00 -23.09
N ALA A 44 -1.34 16.88 -23.07
CA ALA A 44 -1.17 17.93 -24.07
C ALA A 44 -0.10 17.55 -25.10
N LYS A 45 -0.44 17.62 -26.42
CA LYS A 45 0.49 17.25 -27.50
C LYS A 45 1.76 18.10 -27.54
N ASN A 46 1.67 19.37 -27.21
CA ASN A 46 2.77 20.34 -27.33
C ASN A 46 3.42 20.70 -25.98
N ASN A 47 2.96 20.13 -24.90
CA ASN A 47 3.48 20.42 -23.58
C ASN A 47 3.71 19.11 -22.82
N ASN A 48 4.91 18.96 -22.22
CA ASN A 48 5.27 17.79 -21.43
C ASN A 48 4.96 17.94 -19.93
N LEU A 49 4.33 19.05 -19.54
CA LEU A 49 4.10 19.33 -18.14
C LEU A 49 3.09 18.37 -17.51
N LEU A 50 2.00 18.03 -18.22
CA LEU A 50 0.89 17.30 -17.64
C LEU A 50 0.70 15.92 -18.28
N HIS A 51 0.73 14.91 -17.45
CA HIS A 51 0.53 13.52 -17.82
C HIS A 51 -0.59 12.89 -16.97
N PHE A 52 -1.27 11.92 -17.56
CA PHE A 52 -2.16 11.04 -16.83
C PHE A 52 -1.48 9.69 -16.67
N LYS A 53 -1.30 9.28 -15.42
CA LYS A 53 -0.70 8.00 -15.04
C LYS A 53 -1.77 7.12 -14.44
N TYR A 54 -1.92 5.94 -14.96
CA TYR A 54 -2.91 4.95 -14.53
C TYR A 54 -2.33 3.56 -14.67
N GLY A 55 -2.90 2.59 -13.99
CA GLY A 55 -2.38 1.23 -14.10
C GLY A 55 -3.13 0.24 -13.23
N PHE A 56 -2.45 -0.84 -12.94
CA PHE A 56 -2.89 -1.84 -11.98
C PHE A 56 -1.70 -2.30 -11.15
N SER A 57 -1.96 -2.58 -9.90
CA SER A 57 -0.96 -3.07 -8.95
C SER A 57 -1.56 -4.05 -7.96
N VAL A 58 -0.70 -4.84 -7.36
CA VAL A 58 -1.03 -5.67 -6.21
C VAL A 58 -0.39 -5.03 -4.99
N MET A 59 -1.22 -4.67 -4.03
CA MET A 59 -0.80 -4.09 -2.76
C MET A 59 -0.93 -5.12 -1.65
N TYR A 60 0.15 -5.34 -0.95
CA TYR A 60 0.26 -6.25 0.17
C TYR A 60 0.43 -5.45 1.46
N ASN A 61 -0.55 -5.52 2.35
CA ASN A 61 -0.54 -4.84 3.63
C ASN A 61 -0.29 -5.84 4.75
N ASN A 62 0.51 -5.43 5.72
CA ASN A 62 0.81 -6.19 6.91
C ASN A 62 0.66 -5.27 8.13
N LEU A 63 -0.22 -5.65 9.05
CA LEU A 63 -0.47 -4.95 10.30
C LEU A 63 -0.03 -5.85 11.45
N ARG A 64 0.79 -5.31 12.34
CA ARG A 64 1.31 -6.01 13.52
C ARG A 64 0.83 -5.31 14.78
N PRO A 65 -0.10 -5.91 15.55
CA PRO A 65 -0.56 -5.37 16.83
C PRO A 65 0.56 -5.27 17.87
N THR A 66 0.37 -4.36 18.81
CA THR A 66 1.17 -4.22 20.03
C THR A 66 0.59 -5.08 21.17
N GLU A 67 1.29 -5.17 22.29
CA GLU A 67 0.77 -5.68 23.58
C GLU A 67 0.17 -7.09 23.52
N ASN A 68 0.80 -8.00 22.79
CA ASN A 68 0.36 -9.40 22.68
C ASN A 68 -1.09 -9.56 22.24
N ARG A 69 -1.55 -8.67 21.33
CA ARG A 69 -2.93 -8.67 20.81
C ARG A 69 -3.04 -9.44 19.52
N TRP A 70 -4.23 -9.94 19.27
CA TRP A 70 -4.59 -10.65 18.06
C TRP A 70 -5.98 -10.21 17.59
N PHE A 71 -6.30 -10.51 16.35
CA PHE A 71 -7.60 -10.16 15.76
C PHE A 71 -8.59 -11.29 16.01
N VAL A 72 -9.72 -10.95 16.61
CA VAL A 72 -10.83 -11.87 16.88
C VAL A 72 -12.02 -11.47 16.02
N ASP A 73 -12.41 -12.38 15.15
CA ASP A 73 -13.58 -12.20 14.29
C ASP A 73 -14.83 -12.64 15.05
N ASN A 74 -15.67 -11.68 15.43
CA ASN A 74 -16.92 -11.90 16.17
C ASN A 74 -18.13 -11.99 15.22
N GLY A 75 -17.90 -12.17 13.92
CA GLY A 75 -18.90 -12.29 12.89
C GLY A 75 -19.34 -10.94 12.31
N THR A 76 -19.66 -9.95 13.11
CA THR A 76 -20.05 -8.59 12.67
C THR A 76 -18.95 -7.56 12.83
N THR A 77 -18.04 -7.79 13.75
CA THR A 77 -16.89 -6.93 14.04
C THR A 77 -15.63 -7.75 14.17
N THR A 78 -14.50 -7.12 14.00
CA THR A 78 -13.19 -7.70 14.33
C THR A 78 -12.53 -6.83 15.38
N ASP A 79 -12.29 -7.42 16.52
CA ASP A 79 -11.75 -6.74 17.69
C ASP A 79 -10.30 -7.14 17.93
N LEU A 80 -9.55 -6.26 18.60
CA LEU A 80 -8.21 -6.55 19.09
C LEU A 80 -8.29 -6.99 20.54
N GLU A 81 -7.95 -8.26 20.80
CA GLU A 81 -7.96 -8.81 22.13
C GLU A 81 -6.55 -9.23 22.56
N VAL A 82 -6.28 -9.17 23.86
CA VAL A 82 -5.02 -9.66 24.43
C VAL A 82 -5.07 -11.18 24.49
N ASN A 83 -4.09 -11.84 23.89
CA ASN A 83 -4.01 -13.29 23.93
C ASN A 83 -3.42 -13.73 25.28
N PRO A 84 -4.04 -14.71 25.97
CA PRO A 84 -3.51 -15.24 27.24
C PRO A 84 -2.17 -15.97 27.07
N LEU A 85 -1.88 -16.49 25.88
CA LEU A 85 -0.59 -17.10 25.58
C LEU A 85 0.36 -16.06 24.99
N HIS A 86 1.63 -16.16 25.32
CA HIS A 86 2.64 -15.30 24.72
C HIS A 86 2.82 -15.63 23.26
N MET A 87 2.66 -14.61 22.40
CA MET A 87 2.85 -14.73 20.96
C MET A 87 4.19 -14.12 20.57
N GLY A 88 5.03 -14.88 19.88
CA GLY A 88 6.23 -14.35 19.23
C GLY A 88 5.86 -13.38 18.12
N GLU A 89 4.79 -13.68 17.39
CA GLU A 89 4.29 -12.84 16.32
C GLU A 89 2.77 -12.95 16.16
N SER A 90 2.13 -11.79 15.92
CA SER A 90 0.75 -11.69 15.45
C SER A 90 0.70 -10.69 14.29
N ARG A 91 0.09 -11.07 13.16
CA ARG A 91 -0.01 -10.23 11.96
C ARG A 91 -1.33 -10.45 11.24
N LEU A 92 -1.97 -9.35 10.86
CA LEU A 92 -3.05 -9.36 9.87
C LEU A 92 -2.49 -8.96 8.51
N ARG A 93 -2.75 -9.76 7.50
CA ARG A 93 -2.23 -9.58 6.14
C ARG A 93 -3.37 -9.47 5.15
N ASN A 94 -3.37 -8.38 4.38
CA ASN A 94 -4.35 -8.14 3.32
C ASN A 94 -3.64 -8.04 1.97
N VAL A 95 -4.25 -8.63 0.95
CA VAL A 95 -3.80 -8.53 -0.43
C VAL A 95 -4.90 -7.88 -1.25
N ASN A 96 -4.57 -6.76 -1.85
CA ASN A 96 -5.51 -5.93 -2.61
C ASN A 96 -5.06 -5.81 -4.06
N LEU A 97 -6.01 -5.87 -4.98
CA LEU A 97 -5.81 -5.46 -6.36
C LEU A 97 -6.18 -3.99 -6.47
N VAL A 98 -5.27 -3.16 -6.95
CA VAL A 98 -5.39 -1.70 -6.92
C VAL A 98 -5.28 -1.11 -8.32
N LEU A 99 -6.10 -0.12 -8.59
CA LEU A 99 -6.08 0.70 -9.78
C LEU A 99 -5.63 2.13 -9.40
N PRO A 100 -4.34 2.45 -9.49
CA PRO A 100 -3.85 3.80 -9.23
C PRO A 100 -4.17 4.73 -10.41
N MET A 101 -4.51 5.99 -10.11
CA MET A 101 -4.79 7.05 -11.08
C MET A 101 -4.22 8.37 -10.57
N HIS A 102 -3.28 8.97 -11.31
CA HIS A 102 -2.62 10.20 -10.92
C HIS A 102 -2.55 11.20 -12.08
N LEU A 103 -2.61 12.46 -11.73
CA LEU A 103 -2.10 13.54 -12.56
C LEU A 103 -0.63 13.77 -12.19
N GLU A 104 0.26 13.57 -13.14
CA GLU A 104 1.69 13.75 -12.97
C GLU A 104 2.12 15.06 -13.65
N PHE A 105 2.82 15.90 -12.89
CA PHE A 105 3.47 17.10 -13.37
C PHE A 105 4.95 16.78 -13.63
N ASP A 106 5.35 16.84 -14.90
CA ASP A 106 6.73 16.57 -15.33
C ASP A 106 7.44 17.90 -15.65
N PHE A 107 8.37 18.28 -14.80
CA PHE A 107 9.19 19.48 -14.91
C PHE A 107 10.49 19.25 -15.70
N SER A 108 10.49 18.29 -16.63
CA SER A 108 11.64 18.00 -17.47
C SER A 108 12.04 19.20 -18.33
N GLY A 109 13.34 19.49 -18.34
CA GLY A 109 13.91 20.52 -19.21
C GLY A 109 13.70 20.18 -20.69
N LYS A 110 13.34 21.20 -21.48
CA LYS A 110 13.15 21.13 -22.92
C LYS A 110 14.41 21.55 -23.65
N THR A 111 14.89 20.74 -24.59
CA THR A 111 15.98 21.06 -25.49
C THR A 111 15.50 20.95 -26.93
N ILE A 112 15.75 21.98 -27.75
CA ILE A 112 15.43 21.96 -29.18
C ILE A 112 16.73 21.74 -29.94
N LYS A 113 16.79 20.67 -30.75
CA LYS A 113 17.91 20.36 -31.62
C LYS A 113 17.37 19.88 -32.96
N ASP A 114 17.88 20.45 -34.04
CA ASP A 114 17.49 20.14 -35.44
C ASP A 114 15.95 20.16 -35.64
N ASP A 115 15.28 21.23 -35.21
CA ASP A 115 13.82 21.43 -35.21
C ASP A 115 13.00 20.36 -34.46
N LYS A 116 13.68 19.49 -33.71
CA LYS A 116 13.04 18.48 -32.87
C LYS A 116 13.14 18.85 -31.39
N THR A 117 12.06 18.64 -30.69
CA THR A 117 12.00 18.87 -29.26
C THR A 117 12.35 17.58 -28.50
N TYR A 118 13.37 17.67 -27.66
CA TYR A 118 13.79 16.60 -26.74
C TYR A 118 13.51 17.01 -25.31
N TYR A 119 13.03 16.08 -24.50
CA TYR A 119 12.83 16.29 -23.06
C TYR A 119 13.90 15.52 -22.29
N ASN A 120 14.60 16.22 -21.41
CA ASN A 120 15.65 15.62 -20.60
C ASN A 120 15.06 14.91 -19.38
N THR A 121 14.74 13.64 -19.54
CA THR A 121 14.12 12.81 -18.50
C THR A 121 15.09 12.36 -17.39
N HIS A 122 16.40 12.49 -17.58
CA HIS A 122 17.40 12.09 -16.57
C HIS A 122 17.57 13.13 -15.45
N LYS A 123 17.16 14.38 -15.67
CA LYS A 123 17.22 15.47 -14.68
C LYS A 123 15.84 16.11 -14.55
N SER A 124 14.83 15.32 -14.38
CA SER A 124 13.45 15.80 -14.23
C SER A 124 12.94 15.57 -12.82
N PHE A 125 12.34 16.61 -12.27
CA PHE A 125 11.49 16.47 -11.11
C PHE A 125 10.06 16.17 -11.57
N ARG A 126 9.43 15.20 -10.94
CA ARG A 126 8.04 14.82 -11.21
C ARG A 126 7.27 14.77 -9.92
N LEU A 127 6.06 15.29 -9.96
CA LEU A 127 5.13 15.27 -8.85
C LEU A 127 3.81 14.66 -9.33
N GLY A 128 3.38 13.59 -8.68
CA GLY A 128 2.10 12.96 -8.96
C GLY A 128 1.12 13.20 -7.82
N ILE A 129 -0.10 13.61 -8.16
CA ILE A 129 -1.22 13.75 -7.22
C ILE A 129 -2.40 12.96 -7.78
N GLY A 130 -3.00 12.15 -6.95
CA GLY A 130 -4.14 11.34 -7.37
C GLY A 130 -4.66 10.45 -6.28
N GLY A 131 -5.13 9.29 -6.66
CA GLY A 131 -5.65 8.32 -5.74
C GLY A 131 -5.65 6.93 -6.32
N PHE A 132 -6.21 6.03 -5.57
CA PHE A 132 -6.40 4.65 -5.98
C PHE A 132 -7.75 4.13 -5.51
N ALA A 133 -8.25 3.16 -6.24
CA ALA A 133 -9.36 2.30 -5.84
C ALA A 133 -8.95 0.85 -6.01
N GLY A 134 -9.47 -0.04 -5.17
CA GLY A 134 -9.07 -1.43 -5.23
C GLY A 134 -10.03 -2.37 -4.53
N LEU A 135 -9.77 -3.66 -4.72
CA LEU A 135 -10.53 -4.75 -4.12
C LEU A 135 -9.60 -5.59 -3.24
N ASN A 136 -10.06 -5.86 -2.02
CA ASN A 136 -9.44 -6.83 -1.14
C ASN A 136 -9.89 -8.23 -1.57
N PHE A 137 -8.95 -9.06 -1.98
CA PHE A 137 -9.29 -10.41 -2.41
C PHE A 137 -8.75 -11.50 -1.47
N LYS A 138 -7.94 -11.13 -0.49
CA LYS A 138 -7.42 -12.09 0.47
C LYS A 138 -7.02 -11.44 1.78
N THR A 139 -7.60 -11.92 2.87
CA THR A 139 -7.21 -11.56 4.22
C THR A 139 -6.83 -12.83 4.99
N LYS A 140 -5.80 -12.75 5.82
CA LYS A 140 -5.38 -13.82 6.72
C LYS A 140 -4.69 -13.27 7.94
N GLN A 141 -4.86 -13.94 9.06
CA GLN A 141 -4.10 -13.74 10.28
C GLN A 141 -3.02 -14.81 10.41
N VAL A 142 -1.83 -14.42 10.81
CA VAL A 142 -0.72 -15.32 11.13
C VAL A 142 -0.33 -15.07 12.58
N ILE A 143 -0.33 -16.12 13.38
CA ILE A 143 0.08 -16.08 14.78
C ILE A 143 1.18 -17.12 14.96
N GLU A 144 2.25 -16.71 15.61
CA GLU A 144 3.34 -17.60 16.02
C GLU A 144 3.41 -17.62 17.54
N TYR A 145 3.29 -18.81 18.09
CA TYR A 145 3.42 -19.09 19.54
C TYR A 145 4.79 -19.69 19.80
N ASP A 146 5.43 -19.22 20.85
CA ASP A 146 6.60 -19.89 21.42
C ASP A 146 6.16 -20.53 22.74
N ILE A 147 6.02 -21.85 22.74
CA ILE A 147 5.62 -22.65 23.91
C ILE A 147 6.75 -23.64 24.21
N ASP A 148 7.41 -23.45 25.32
CA ASP A 148 8.48 -24.32 25.79
C ASP A 148 9.63 -24.54 24.78
N GLY A 149 9.95 -23.50 24.00
CA GLY A 149 10.98 -23.54 22.98
C GLY A 149 10.54 -24.21 21.65
N TYR A 150 9.26 -24.50 21.51
CA TYR A 150 8.67 -24.96 20.26
C TYR A 150 7.88 -23.83 19.58
N GLU A 151 8.28 -23.49 18.37
CA GLU A 151 7.54 -22.54 17.53
C GLU A 151 6.34 -23.23 16.88
N SER A 152 5.15 -22.74 17.16
CA SER A 152 3.92 -23.17 16.50
C SER A 152 3.33 -22.01 15.70
N ARG A 153 3.12 -22.23 14.42
CA ARG A 153 2.55 -21.22 13.52
C ARG A 153 1.13 -21.58 13.13
N ASN A 154 0.21 -20.69 13.45
CA ASN A 154 -1.20 -20.79 13.06
C ASN A 154 -1.52 -19.76 11.99
N VAL A 155 -2.22 -20.18 10.93
CA VAL A 155 -2.66 -19.32 9.83
C VAL A 155 -4.17 -19.45 9.68
N THR A 156 -4.88 -18.42 10.11
CA THR A 156 -6.34 -18.34 9.96
C THR A 156 -6.67 -17.49 8.74
N LYS A 157 -7.44 -18.04 7.81
CA LYS A 157 -7.96 -17.34 6.64
C LYS A 157 -9.41 -16.93 6.92
N GLY A 158 -9.74 -15.69 6.65
CA GLY A 158 -11.09 -15.15 6.85
C GLY A 158 -11.17 -13.73 6.35
N SER A 159 -12.35 -13.15 6.29
CA SER A 159 -12.53 -11.75 5.93
C SER A 159 -12.05 -10.80 7.03
N PHE A 160 -12.15 -11.23 8.30
CA PHE A 160 -11.90 -10.38 9.46
C PHE A 160 -12.61 -9.03 9.36
N ASN A 161 -13.81 -9.03 8.77
CA ASN A 161 -14.61 -7.83 8.47
C ASN A 161 -13.83 -6.71 7.73
N ALA A 162 -12.75 -7.08 7.03
CA ALA A 162 -12.03 -6.15 6.19
C ALA A 162 -12.92 -5.72 5.01
N ASN A 163 -12.92 -4.43 4.71
CA ASN A 163 -13.69 -3.93 3.58
C ASN A 163 -13.23 -4.59 2.28
N ASP A 164 -14.18 -5.07 1.49
CA ASP A 164 -13.92 -5.63 0.16
C ASP A 164 -13.42 -4.56 -0.80
N PHE A 165 -13.86 -3.32 -0.62
CA PHE A 165 -13.48 -2.16 -1.43
C PHE A 165 -12.59 -1.21 -0.63
N ILE A 166 -11.44 -0.85 -1.20
CA ILE A 166 -10.49 0.11 -0.64
C ILE A 166 -10.31 1.28 -1.59
N TYR A 167 -10.09 2.45 -1.06
CA TYR A 167 -9.76 3.65 -1.82
C TYR A 167 -8.93 4.61 -0.96
N GLY A 168 -8.21 5.49 -1.63
CA GLY A 168 -7.41 6.48 -0.93
C GLY A 168 -6.81 7.52 -1.86
N LEU A 169 -6.23 8.55 -1.25
CA LEU A 169 -5.43 9.55 -1.92
C LEU A 169 -3.95 9.16 -1.85
N SER A 170 -3.21 9.47 -2.90
CA SER A 170 -1.79 9.20 -2.96
C SER A 170 -1.04 10.28 -3.73
N THR A 171 0.23 10.47 -3.36
CA THR A 171 1.15 11.39 -4.00
C THR A 171 2.54 10.77 -4.04
N TYR A 172 3.35 11.16 -4.99
CA TYR A 172 4.73 10.71 -5.13
C TYR A 172 5.60 11.78 -5.77
#